data_46016a34c8d9af017b800a1a762ff8c7
#
_entry.id   46016a34c8d9af017b800a1a762ff8c7
#
_cell.length_a   1.000
_cell.length_b   1.000
_cell.length_c   1.000
_cell.angle_alpha   90.00
_cell.angle_beta   90.00
_cell.angle_gamma   90.00
#
_symmetry.space_group_name_H-M   'P 1'
#
loop_
_entity.id
_entity.type
_entity.pdbx_description
1 polymer ?
#
loop_
_entity_poly.entity_id
_entity_poly.type
_entity_poly.pdbx_seq_one_letter_code
_entity_poly.pdbx_strand_id
1 'polypeptide(L)'
;MSEELSDFILSIANPTWNRLVRKLFTQYNDLFLKYPAAKMNHHAFGGGLAFHSLSIAKLAKNLVLQYPQLNQDLLISGALLHDLGKVIELSGPIATQYTLAGNLIGHITLIDEQIVLAANELHFDLQSEEMIILRHVVLAHHGLLEFGSPVRPALMEAEVLHQLDELDAGIQMMTGALEKTNSGSFSDKVFGLDNRKFYKTEEDF
;
A
#
# COMPACT_ATOMS: atom_id res chain seq x y z
N MET A 1 14.05 -7.29 0.83
CA MET A 1 12.76 -7.02 0.15
C MET A 1 12.30 -8.18 -0.74
N SER A 2 13.08 -8.69 -1.72
CA SER A 2 12.59 -9.77 -2.61
C SER A 2 12.27 -11.07 -1.86
N GLU A 3 13.16 -11.55 -0.98
CA GLU A 3 12.91 -12.72 -0.13
C GLU A 3 11.71 -12.51 0.79
N GLU A 4 11.64 -11.37 1.41
CA GLU A 4 10.56 -10.99 2.32
C GLU A 4 9.19 -10.90 1.62
N LEU A 5 9.15 -10.36 0.38
CA LEU A 5 7.95 -10.41 -0.45
C LEU A 5 7.52 -11.85 -0.71
N SER A 6 8.48 -12.72 -1.06
CA SER A 6 8.21 -14.14 -1.27
C SER A 6 7.66 -14.81 -0.01
N ASP A 7 8.21 -14.49 1.16
CA ASP A 7 7.75 -15.03 2.45
C ASP A 7 6.32 -14.60 2.75
N PHE A 8 5.97 -13.33 2.52
CA PHE A 8 4.60 -12.86 2.69
C PHE A 8 3.64 -13.54 1.73
N ILE A 9 3.99 -13.64 0.45
CA ILE A 9 3.15 -14.33 -0.54
C ILE A 9 2.93 -15.81 -0.14
N LEU A 10 3.97 -16.50 0.31
CA LEU A 10 3.88 -17.89 0.77
C LEU A 10 3.08 -18.04 2.07
N SER A 11 3.01 -17.01 2.90
CA SER A 11 2.25 -17.04 4.16
C SER A 11 0.74 -16.93 3.96
N ILE A 12 0.24 -16.55 2.79
CA ILE A 12 -1.18 -16.49 2.47
C ILE A 12 -1.70 -17.92 2.31
N ALA A 13 -2.47 -18.41 3.28
CA ALA A 13 -3.00 -19.76 3.29
C ALA A 13 -4.24 -19.93 2.40
N ASN A 14 -5.05 -18.87 2.23
CA ASN A 14 -6.21 -18.89 1.34
C ASN A 14 -5.77 -19.12 -0.12
N PRO A 15 -6.21 -20.22 -0.78
CA PRO A 15 -5.69 -20.61 -2.08
C PRO A 15 -6.11 -19.65 -3.21
N THR A 16 -7.26 -19.01 -3.11
CA THR A 16 -7.76 -18.04 -4.10
C THR A 16 -6.87 -16.81 -4.09
N TRP A 17 -6.68 -16.21 -2.91
CA TRP A 17 -5.86 -15.00 -2.77
C TRP A 17 -4.38 -15.27 -3.03
N ASN A 18 -3.84 -16.39 -2.56
CA ASN A 18 -2.45 -16.77 -2.84
C ASN A 18 -2.17 -16.87 -4.33
N ARG A 19 -3.03 -17.59 -5.08
CA ARG A 19 -2.88 -17.76 -6.54
C ARG A 19 -3.01 -16.43 -7.28
N LEU A 20 -3.93 -15.57 -6.85
CA LEU A 20 -4.14 -14.25 -7.45
C LEU A 20 -2.93 -13.33 -7.22
N VAL A 21 -2.47 -13.22 -5.97
CA VAL A 21 -1.30 -12.42 -5.60
C VAL A 21 -0.06 -12.91 -6.36
N ARG A 22 0.19 -14.22 -6.38
CA ARG A 22 1.30 -14.80 -7.16
C ARG A 22 1.22 -14.50 -8.64
N LYS A 23 0.02 -14.56 -9.23
CA LYS A 23 -0.19 -14.24 -10.65
C LYS A 23 0.18 -12.79 -10.93
N LEU A 24 -0.27 -11.84 -10.12
CA LEU A 24 0.03 -10.41 -10.27
C LEU A 24 1.52 -10.13 -10.06
N PHE A 25 2.14 -10.72 -9.04
CA PHE A 25 3.59 -10.55 -8.81
C PHE A 25 4.45 -11.27 -9.84
N THR A 26 3.97 -12.31 -10.54
CA THR A 26 4.68 -12.85 -11.72
C THR A 26 4.80 -11.81 -12.83
N GLN A 27 3.82 -10.93 -12.95
CA GLN A 27 3.80 -9.87 -13.98
C GLN A 27 4.53 -8.60 -13.53
N TYR A 28 4.40 -8.19 -12.28
CA TYR A 28 4.78 -6.85 -11.82
C TYR A 28 5.94 -6.82 -10.84
N ASN A 29 6.51 -7.95 -10.43
CA ASN A 29 7.55 -8.03 -9.39
C ASN A 29 8.72 -7.06 -9.61
N ASP A 30 9.28 -7.04 -10.83
CA ASP A 30 10.44 -6.22 -11.14
C ASP A 30 10.15 -4.72 -11.08
N LEU A 31 8.94 -4.32 -11.47
CA LEU A 31 8.49 -2.94 -11.39
C LEU A 31 8.20 -2.56 -9.93
N PHE A 32 7.48 -3.42 -9.21
CA PHE A 32 7.18 -3.22 -7.79
C PHE A 32 8.43 -3.00 -6.94
N LEU A 33 9.49 -3.78 -7.16
CA LEU A 33 10.75 -3.64 -6.43
C LEU A 33 11.58 -2.40 -6.80
N LYS A 34 11.27 -1.73 -7.91
CA LYS A 34 12.04 -0.58 -8.42
C LYS A 34 11.30 0.75 -8.32
N TYR A 35 9.96 0.74 -8.33
CA TYR A 35 9.15 1.95 -8.40
C TYR A 35 9.09 2.69 -7.07
N PRO A 36 8.94 4.02 -7.09
CA PRO A 36 8.60 4.80 -5.90
C PRO A 36 7.13 4.60 -5.54
N ALA A 37 6.77 4.80 -4.27
CA ALA A 37 5.38 4.81 -3.85
C ALA A 37 4.63 6.12 -4.20
N ALA A 38 5.37 7.20 -4.47
CA ALA A 38 4.79 8.48 -4.85
C ALA A 38 5.78 9.27 -5.72
N LYS A 39 5.25 10.26 -6.49
CA LYS A 39 6.08 11.21 -7.24
C LYS A 39 6.86 12.14 -6.33
N MET A 40 6.26 12.56 -5.23
CA MET A 40 6.80 13.39 -4.15
C MET A 40 6.22 12.88 -2.83
N ASN A 41 6.65 13.36 -1.70
CA ASN A 41 6.22 12.98 -0.36
C ASN A 41 6.88 11.69 0.15
N HIS A 42 6.11 10.81 0.85
CA HIS A 42 6.62 9.59 1.44
C HIS A 42 7.05 8.57 0.37
N HIS A 43 8.13 7.82 0.66
CA HIS A 43 8.64 6.75 -0.21
C HIS A 43 8.88 7.12 -1.69
N ALA A 44 9.19 8.39 -1.99
CA ALA A 44 9.50 8.89 -3.34
C ALA A 44 10.93 8.55 -3.78
N PHE A 45 11.41 7.33 -3.50
CA PHE A 45 12.71 6.81 -3.87
C PHE A 45 12.58 5.44 -4.57
N GLY A 46 13.59 5.04 -5.30
CA GLY A 46 13.59 3.74 -5.99
C GLY A 46 13.41 2.58 -5.00
N GLY A 47 12.39 1.74 -5.23
CA GLY A 47 12.00 0.67 -4.31
C GLY A 47 11.07 1.12 -3.16
N GLY A 48 10.66 2.39 -3.14
CA GLY A 48 9.77 2.92 -2.10
C GLY A 48 8.42 2.22 -2.06
N LEU A 49 7.88 1.80 -3.21
CA LEU A 49 6.64 1.05 -3.30
C LEU A 49 6.71 -0.30 -2.56
N ALA A 50 7.77 -1.07 -2.82
CA ALA A 50 7.98 -2.35 -2.13
C ALA A 50 8.23 -2.14 -0.64
N PHE A 51 9.03 -1.13 -0.27
CA PHE A 51 9.31 -0.81 1.13
C PHE A 51 8.01 -0.51 1.89
N HIS A 52 7.16 0.36 1.36
CA HIS A 52 5.87 0.75 1.92
C HIS A 52 4.94 -0.47 2.10
N SER A 53 4.65 -1.20 1.01
CA SER A 53 3.75 -2.35 1.07
C SER A 53 4.24 -3.45 2.04
N LEU A 54 5.55 -3.70 2.09
CA LEU A 54 6.14 -4.67 3.03
C LEU A 54 6.11 -4.16 4.48
N SER A 55 6.28 -2.86 4.71
CA SER A 55 6.12 -2.24 6.03
C SER A 55 4.69 -2.45 6.55
N ILE A 56 3.68 -2.16 5.74
CA ILE A 56 2.28 -2.39 6.07
C ILE A 56 2.01 -3.87 6.33
N ALA A 57 2.53 -4.79 5.50
CA ALA A 57 2.34 -6.22 5.70
C ALA A 57 2.95 -6.72 7.02
N LYS A 58 4.10 -6.17 7.46
CA LYS A 58 4.69 -6.45 8.79
C LYS A 58 3.81 -5.96 9.92
N LEU A 59 3.32 -4.72 9.82
CA LEU A 59 2.41 -4.15 10.82
C LEU A 59 1.13 -4.97 10.91
N ALA A 60 0.53 -5.33 9.78
CA ALA A 60 -0.65 -6.19 9.70
C ALA A 60 -0.43 -7.54 10.37
N LYS A 61 0.70 -8.21 10.08
CA LYS A 61 1.06 -9.49 10.70
C LYS A 61 1.17 -9.40 12.22
N ASN A 62 1.80 -8.33 12.74
CA ASN A 62 1.91 -8.11 14.18
C ASN A 62 0.55 -7.78 14.82
N LEU A 63 -0.28 -7.02 14.13
CA LEU A 63 -1.60 -6.63 14.62
C LEU A 63 -2.54 -7.84 14.78
N VAL A 64 -2.49 -8.78 13.83
CA VAL A 64 -3.29 -10.02 13.90
C VAL A 64 -2.92 -10.87 15.12
N LEU A 65 -1.67 -10.86 15.58
CA LEU A 65 -1.29 -11.56 16.81
C LEU A 65 -2.03 -11.00 18.05
N GLN A 66 -2.33 -9.72 18.05
CA GLN A 66 -3.06 -9.05 19.13
C GLN A 66 -4.58 -9.11 18.92
N TYR A 67 -5.04 -9.09 17.67
CA TYR A 67 -6.46 -9.07 17.29
C TYR A 67 -6.79 -10.28 16.39
N PRO A 68 -6.96 -11.48 16.95
CA PRO A 68 -7.11 -12.72 16.18
C PRO A 68 -8.44 -12.82 15.41
N GLN A 69 -9.36 -11.88 15.58
CA GLN A 69 -10.58 -11.75 14.79
C GLN A 69 -10.31 -11.18 13.37
N LEU A 70 -9.13 -10.60 13.13
CA LEU A 70 -8.72 -10.11 11.82
C LEU A 70 -8.28 -11.26 10.93
N ASN A 71 -8.71 -11.25 9.68
CA ASN A 71 -8.26 -12.21 8.68
C ASN A 71 -6.86 -11.82 8.16
N GLN A 72 -5.83 -12.57 8.61
CA GLN A 72 -4.45 -12.34 8.23
C GLN A 72 -4.23 -12.40 6.72
N ASP A 73 -4.82 -13.39 6.05
CA ASP A 73 -4.60 -13.61 4.62
C ASP A 73 -5.17 -12.46 3.79
N LEU A 74 -6.34 -11.95 4.18
CA LEU A 74 -6.98 -10.81 3.54
C LEU A 74 -6.17 -9.53 3.74
N LEU A 75 -5.70 -9.27 4.98
CA LEU A 75 -4.86 -8.10 5.29
C LEU A 75 -3.53 -8.12 4.54
N ILE A 76 -2.83 -9.26 4.53
CA ILE A 76 -1.55 -9.38 3.81
C ILE A 76 -1.77 -9.24 2.31
N SER A 77 -2.80 -9.88 1.75
CA SER A 77 -3.13 -9.73 0.34
C SER A 77 -3.45 -8.28 -0.02
N GLY A 78 -4.25 -7.60 0.80
CA GLY A 78 -4.54 -6.18 0.66
C GLY A 78 -3.29 -5.31 0.73
N ALA A 79 -2.43 -5.53 1.74
CA ALA A 79 -1.18 -4.77 1.92
C ALA A 79 -0.22 -4.92 0.73
N LEU A 80 -0.16 -6.10 0.11
CA LEU A 80 0.68 -6.32 -1.06
C LEU A 80 0.08 -5.73 -2.35
N LEU A 81 -1.25 -5.64 -2.45
CA LEU A 81 -1.93 -5.27 -3.70
C LEU A 81 -2.40 -3.81 -3.75
N HIS A 82 -2.70 -3.16 -2.60
CA HIS A 82 -3.39 -1.86 -2.58
C HIS A 82 -2.75 -0.83 -3.51
N ASP A 83 -1.44 -0.76 -3.50
CA ASP A 83 -0.65 0.23 -4.22
C ASP A 83 0.04 -0.33 -5.49
N LEU A 84 -0.11 -1.63 -5.80
CA LEU A 84 0.54 -2.25 -6.95
C LEU A 84 0.17 -1.55 -8.27
N GLY A 85 -1.00 -0.92 -8.36
CA GLY A 85 -1.43 -0.13 -9.52
C GLY A 85 -0.51 1.07 -9.83
N LYS A 86 0.32 1.51 -8.90
CA LYS A 86 1.30 2.59 -9.10
C LYS A 86 2.38 2.23 -10.14
N VAL A 87 2.61 0.96 -10.42
CA VAL A 87 3.51 0.55 -11.51
C VAL A 87 2.92 0.84 -12.90
N ILE A 88 1.61 1.08 -12.99
CA ILE A 88 0.90 1.49 -14.21
C ILE A 88 0.65 3.01 -14.18
N GLU A 89 0.33 3.54 -13.00
CA GLU A 89 0.07 4.96 -12.76
C GLU A 89 1.28 5.84 -13.06
N LEU A 90 2.48 5.38 -12.68
CA LEU A 90 3.73 6.12 -12.79
C LEU A 90 4.58 5.66 -13.98
N SER A 91 5.36 6.58 -14.54
CA SER A 91 6.16 6.33 -15.75
C SER A 91 7.43 5.51 -15.51
N GLY A 92 7.88 5.39 -14.27
CA GLY A 92 9.11 4.68 -13.91
C GLY A 92 9.81 5.26 -12.68
N PRO A 93 10.92 4.64 -12.25
CA PRO A 93 11.63 5.02 -11.03
C PRO A 93 12.51 6.26 -11.18
N ILE A 94 12.77 6.74 -12.40
CA ILE A 94 13.63 7.90 -12.68
C ILE A 94 12.79 8.98 -13.33
N ALA A 95 12.92 10.23 -12.84
CA ALA A 95 12.16 11.38 -13.31
C ALA A 95 10.64 11.09 -13.38
N THR A 96 10.13 10.45 -12.35
CA THR A 96 8.77 9.92 -12.22
C THR A 96 7.71 10.94 -12.60
N GLN A 97 6.84 10.59 -13.54
CA GLN A 97 5.67 11.34 -13.97
C GLN A 97 4.44 10.44 -13.92
N TYR A 98 3.25 11.03 -13.89
CA TYR A 98 2.02 10.27 -14.11
C TYR A 98 1.88 9.90 -15.58
N THR A 99 1.48 8.66 -15.85
CA THR A 99 1.04 8.23 -17.20
C THR A 99 -0.32 8.85 -17.54
N LEU A 100 -0.79 8.71 -18.78
CA LEU A 100 -2.14 9.12 -19.15
C LEU A 100 -3.19 8.36 -18.32
N ALA A 101 -3.04 7.05 -18.17
CA ALA A 101 -3.93 6.23 -17.35
C ALA A 101 -3.84 6.64 -15.86
N GLY A 102 -2.64 6.93 -15.37
CA GLY A 102 -2.45 7.42 -13.99
C GLY A 102 -3.19 8.72 -13.70
N ASN A 103 -3.14 9.67 -14.63
CA ASN A 103 -3.84 10.96 -14.46
C ASN A 103 -5.37 10.86 -14.57
N LEU A 104 -5.89 9.95 -15.39
CA LEU A 104 -7.32 9.90 -15.72
C LEU A 104 -8.09 8.83 -14.95
N ILE A 105 -7.41 7.76 -14.51
CA ILE A 105 -8.04 6.60 -13.87
C ILE A 105 -7.57 6.44 -12.42
N GLY A 106 -6.27 6.62 -12.15
CA GLY A 106 -5.67 6.44 -10.83
C GLY A 106 -5.37 4.96 -10.47
N HIS A 107 -4.36 4.76 -9.60
CA HIS A 107 -3.84 3.43 -9.26
C HIS A 107 -4.87 2.50 -8.62
N ILE A 108 -5.81 3.01 -7.82
CA ILE A 108 -6.85 2.21 -7.15
C ILE A 108 -7.70 1.45 -8.17
N THR A 109 -8.18 2.16 -9.19
CA THR A 109 -9.00 1.56 -10.25
C THR A 109 -8.15 0.69 -11.17
N LEU A 110 -6.92 1.12 -11.48
CA LEU A 110 -5.98 0.37 -12.31
C LEU A 110 -5.62 -0.98 -11.69
N ILE A 111 -5.40 -1.06 -10.38
CA ILE A 111 -5.12 -2.36 -9.75
C ILE A 111 -6.36 -3.23 -9.66
N ASP A 112 -7.55 -2.69 -9.40
CA ASP A 112 -8.79 -3.47 -9.43
C ASP A 112 -9.03 -4.09 -10.82
N GLU A 113 -8.77 -3.36 -11.89
CA GLU A 113 -8.79 -3.89 -13.26
C GLU A 113 -7.83 -5.08 -13.42
N GLN A 114 -6.58 -4.96 -12.93
CA GLN A 114 -5.60 -6.05 -13.01
C GLN A 114 -6.02 -7.28 -12.18
N ILE A 115 -6.65 -7.06 -11.02
CA ILE A 115 -7.23 -8.13 -10.20
C ILE A 115 -8.31 -8.87 -10.98
N VAL A 116 -9.22 -8.15 -11.63
CA VAL A 116 -10.30 -8.75 -12.45
C VAL A 116 -9.74 -9.53 -13.63
N LEU A 117 -8.75 -8.99 -14.35
CA LEU A 117 -8.10 -9.67 -15.49
C LEU A 117 -7.40 -10.95 -15.03
N ALA A 118 -6.62 -10.89 -13.94
CA ALA A 118 -5.93 -12.04 -13.38
C ALA A 118 -6.91 -13.12 -12.88
N ALA A 119 -8.01 -12.72 -12.23
CA ALA A 119 -9.05 -13.63 -11.78
C ALA A 119 -9.73 -14.36 -12.96
N ASN A 120 -10.02 -13.67 -14.06
CA ASN A 120 -10.56 -14.28 -15.27
C ASN A 120 -9.58 -15.30 -15.88
N GLU A 121 -8.29 -14.99 -15.96
CA GLU A 121 -7.27 -15.93 -16.44
C GLU A 121 -7.12 -17.16 -15.53
N LEU A 122 -7.38 -17.01 -14.23
CA LEU A 122 -7.36 -18.08 -13.24
C LEU A 122 -8.70 -18.83 -13.15
N HIS A 123 -9.70 -18.42 -13.92
CA HIS A 123 -11.08 -18.95 -13.90
C HIS A 123 -11.75 -18.85 -12.53
N PHE A 124 -11.50 -17.76 -11.79
CA PHE A 124 -12.17 -17.47 -10.53
C PHE A 124 -13.52 -16.81 -10.76
N ASP A 125 -14.49 -17.15 -9.91
CA ASP A 125 -15.78 -16.48 -9.90
C ASP A 125 -15.65 -15.09 -9.24
N LEU A 126 -15.80 -14.04 -10.03
CA LEU A 126 -15.75 -12.65 -9.57
C LEU A 126 -16.90 -12.28 -8.62
N GLN A 127 -17.97 -13.10 -8.57
CA GLN A 127 -19.11 -12.91 -7.67
C GLN A 127 -18.94 -13.69 -6.36
N SER A 128 -17.88 -14.48 -6.21
CA SER A 128 -17.58 -15.15 -4.96
C SER A 128 -17.28 -14.13 -3.85
N GLU A 129 -17.67 -14.44 -2.62
CA GLU A 129 -17.39 -13.60 -1.46
C GLU A 129 -15.89 -13.28 -1.33
N GLU A 130 -15.02 -14.28 -1.53
CA GLU A 130 -13.56 -14.13 -1.48
C GLU A 130 -13.04 -13.05 -2.44
N MET A 131 -13.54 -13.03 -3.68
CA MET A 131 -13.12 -12.04 -4.67
C MET A 131 -13.70 -10.65 -4.36
N ILE A 132 -14.95 -10.59 -3.92
CA ILE A 132 -15.61 -9.32 -3.58
C ILE A 132 -14.90 -8.64 -2.39
N ILE A 133 -14.60 -9.39 -1.31
CA ILE A 133 -13.97 -8.80 -0.12
C ILE A 133 -12.53 -8.38 -0.38
N LEU A 134 -11.74 -9.12 -1.16
CA LEU A 134 -10.39 -8.70 -1.53
C LEU A 134 -10.42 -7.41 -2.36
N ARG A 135 -11.28 -7.34 -3.37
CA ARG A 135 -11.46 -6.13 -4.17
C ARG A 135 -11.92 -4.95 -3.32
N HIS A 136 -12.84 -5.18 -2.36
CA HIS A 136 -13.28 -4.14 -1.45
C HIS A 136 -12.12 -3.59 -0.62
N VAL A 137 -11.27 -4.44 -0.05
CA VAL A 137 -10.08 -4.02 0.73
C VAL A 137 -9.16 -3.14 -0.11
N VAL A 138 -8.91 -3.52 -1.37
CA VAL A 138 -8.07 -2.74 -2.29
C VAL A 138 -8.76 -1.43 -2.70
N LEU A 139 -10.03 -1.45 -3.08
CA LEU A 139 -10.77 -0.26 -3.52
C LEU A 139 -10.97 0.77 -2.41
N ALA A 140 -11.05 0.35 -1.15
CA ALA A 140 -11.37 1.21 -0.01
C ALA A 140 -10.15 1.72 0.77
N HIS A 141 -8.91 1.37 0.36
CA HIS A 141 -7.72 1.59 1.20
C HIS A 141 -7.41 3.07 1.49
N HIS A 142 -7.79 4.02 0.65
CA HIS A 142 -7.68 5.46 0.98
C HIS A 142 -8.77 5.96 1.95
N GLY A 143 -9.73 5.12 2.34
CA GLY A 143 -10.75 5.41 3.37
C GLY A 143 -11.82 6.40 2.94
N LEU A 144 -11.45 7.55 2.42
CA LEU A 144 -12.37 8.64 2.07
C LEU A 144 -12.57 8.75 0.55
N LEU A 145 -13.80 9.15 0.16
CA LEU A 145 -14.14 9.32 -1.26
C LEU A 145 -13.33 10.45 -1.91
N GLU A 146 -13.04 11.51 -1.17
CA GLU A 146 -12.21 12.64 -1.63
C GLU A 146 -10.76 12.26 -1.89
N PHE A 147 -10.28 11.12 -1.36
CA PHE A 147 -8.95 10.58 -1.61
C PHE A 147 -8.91 9.51 -2.70
N GLY A 148 -10.04 9.31 -3.39
CA GLY A 148 -10.13 8.46 -4.58
C GLY A 148 -10.67 7.06 -4.34
N SER A 149 -10.96 6.65 -3.10
CA SER A 149 -11.68 5.40 -2.85
C SER A 149 -13.12 5.51 -3.35
N PRO A 150 -13.60 4.59 -4.22
CA PRO A 150 -14.97 4.65 -4.71
C PRO A 150 -16.02 4.32 -3.64
N VAL A 151 -15.61 3.64 -2.57
CA VAL A 151 -16.42 3.29 -1.40
C VAL A 151 -15.59 3.43 -0.12
N ARG A 152 -16.25 3.68 1.00
CA ARG A 152 -15.59 3.67 2.32
C ARG A 152 -15.36 2.23 2.79
N PRO A 153 -14.34 1.98 3.64
CA PRO A 153 -14.14 0.69 4.27
C PRO A 153 -15.41 0.20 4.98
N ALA A 154 -15.85 -1.02 4.65
CA ALA A 154 -17.01 -1.68 5.24
C ALA A 154 -16.68 -3.07 5.80
N LEU A 155 -15.38 -3.44 5.80
CA LEU A 155 -14.82 -4.61 6.46
C LEU A 155 -13.79 -4.14 7.48
N MET A 156 -13.61 -4.95 8.53
CA MET A 156 -12.62 -4.65 9.57
C MET A 156 -11.20 -4.57 8.97
N GLU A 157 -10.87 -5.49 8.09
CA GLU A 157 -9.57 -5.53 7.40
C GLU A 157 -9.36 -4.35 6.46
N ALA A 158 -10.41 -3.87 5.80
CA ALA A 158 -10.34 -2.69 4.94
C ALA A 158 -10.05 -1.41 5.74
N GLU A 159 -10.73 -1.23 6.88
CA GLU A 159 -10.47 -0.13 7.79
C GLU A 159 -9.07 -0.21 8.40
N VAL A 160 -8.67 -1.40 8.84
CA VAL A 160 -7.32 -1.61 9.39
C VAL A 160 -6.24 -1.32 8.35
N LEU A 161 -6.41 -1.78 7.09
CA LEU A 161 -5.46 -1.48 6.02
C LEU A 161 -5.34 0.02 5.79
N HIS A 162 -6.46 0.74 5.71
CA HIS A 162 -6.49 2.19 5.59
C HIS A 162 -5.68 2.89 6.70
N GLN A 163 -5.91 2.50 7.95
CA GLN A 163 -5.20 3.10 9.10
C GLN A 163 -3.69 2.76 9.09
N LEU A 164 -3.30 1.56 8.65
CA LEU A 164 -1.89 1.19 8.53
C LEU A 164 -1.18 1.93 7.39
N ASP A 165 -1.88 2.16 6.28
CA ASP A 165 -1.37 2.96 5.17
C ASP A 165 -1.11 4.41 5.59
N GLU A 166 -2.09 5.07 6.23
CA GLU A 166 -1.92 6.42 6.77
C GLU A 166 -0.82 6.49 7.84
N LEU A 167 -0.72 5.48 8.71
CA LEU A 167 0.29 5.42 9.74
C LEU A 167 1.70 5.34 9.13
N ASP A 168 1.95 4.42 8.20
CA ASP A 168 3.27 4.24 7.56
C ASP A 168 3.65 5.50 6.78
N ALA A 169 2.74 6.04 5.96
CA ALA A 169 2.94 7.29 5.25
C ALA A 169 3.24 8.46 6.19
N GLY A 170 2.49 8.57 7.29
CA GLY A 170 2.68 9.61 8.30
C GLY A 170 4.04 9.53 8.99
N ILE A 171 4.45 8.34 9.41
CA ILE A 171 5.77 8.11 10.02
C ILE A 171 6.89 8.51 9.06
N GLN A 172 6.81 8.13 7.79
CA GLN A 172 7.82 8.47 6.79
C GLN A 172 7.90 9.98 6.54
N MET A 173 6.76 10.67 6.46
CA MET A 173 6.74 12.13 6.31
C MET A 173 7.36 12.83 7.53
N MET A 174 7.06 12.38 8.75
CA MET A 174 7.67 12.90 9.97
C MET A 174 9.17 12.64 10.01
N THR A 175 9.59 11.42 9.70
CA THR A 175 11.02 11.04 9.65
C THR A 175 11.79 11.94 8.69
N GLY A 176 11.32 12.09 7.45
CA GLY A 176 11.98 12.93 6.46
C GLY A 176 12.01 14.43 6.83
N ALA A 177 11.03 14.92 7.59
CA ALA A 177 11.05 16.29 8.11
C ALA A 177 12.06 16.45 9.26
N LEU A 178 12.10 15.48 10.19
CA LEU A 178 13.00 15.51 11.35
C LEU A 178 14.46 15.27 10.99
N GLU A 179 14.76 14.51 9.93
CA GLU A 179 16.12 14.35 9.40
C GLU A 179 16.76 15.69 9.00
N LYS A 180 15.96 16.61 8.49
CA LYS A 180 16.38 17.95 8.05
C LYS A 180 16.33 18.99 9.16
N THR A 181 15.91 18.62 10.36
CA THR A 181 15.68 19.50 11.50
C THR A 181 16.84 19.37 12.50
N ASN A 182 17.31 20.48 13.02
CA ASN A 182 18.29 20.48 14.10
C ASN A 182 17.65 19.99 15.41
N SER A 183 18.43 19.26 16.24
CA SER A 183 17.99 18.87 17.59
C SER A 183 17.59 20.10 18.40
N GLY A 184 16.60 19.95 19.25
CA GLY A 184 16.02 21.04 20.05
C GLY A 184 15.15 22.03 19.27
N SER A 185 14.73 21.68 18.02
CA SER A 185 13.98 22.59 17.15
C SER A 185 12.75 21.92 16.55
N PHE A 186 11.82 22.73 16.05
CA PHE A 186 10.68 22.27 15.27
C PHE A 186 11.03 22.17 13.78
N SER A 187 10.50 21.17 13.12
CA SER A 187 10.58 21.00 11.66
C SER A 187 9.89 22.16 10.91
N ASP A 188 10.10 22.23 9.61
CA ASP A 188 9.20 22.94 8.71
C ASP A 188 7.81 22.30 8.73
N LYS A 189 6.82 23.02 8.17
CA LYS A 189 5.46 22.51 8.02
C LYS A 189 5.43 21.31 7.10
N VAL A 190 4.83 20.21 7.56
CA VAL A 190 4.61 19.00 6.76
C VAL A 190 3.23 19.08 6.13
N PHE A 191 3.18 19.36 4.82
CA PHE A 191 1.92 19.58 4.08
C PHE A 191 0.97 18.38 4.17
N GLY A 192 1.46 17.15 3.97
CA GLY A 192 0.66 15.92 4.05
C GLY A 192 0.20 15.55 5.48
N LEU A 193 0.57 16.32 6.50
CA LEU A 193 0.14 16.17 7.89
C LEU A 193 -0.47 17.47 8.43
N ASP A 194 -1.44 18.04 7.72
CA ASP A 194 -2.20 19.24 8.07
C ASP A 194 -1.32 20.47 8.35
N ASN A 195 -0.19 20.59 7.67
CA ASN A 195 0.80 21.64 7.91
C ASN A 195 1.33 21.70 9.33
N ARG A 196 1.30 20.59 10.06
CA ARG A 196 1.86 20.48 11.41
C ARG A 196 3.38 20.53 11.37
N LYS A 197 3.98 20.94 12.48
CA LYS A 197 5.41 20.91 12.76
C LYS A 197 5.69 19.90 13.85
N PHE A 198 6.83 19.21 13.73
CA PHE A 198 7.25 18.18 14.68
C PHE A 198 8.54 18.60 15.36
N TYR A 199 8.60 18.42 16.69
CA TYR A 199 9.77 18.75 17.48
C TYR A 199 10.78 17.61 17.43
N LYS A 200 12.04 17.93 17.14
CA LYS A 200 13.16 17.01 17.28
C LYS A 200 13.79 17.19 18.65
N THR A 201 13.80 16.14 19.44
CA THR A 201 14.40 16.15 20.80
C THR A 201 15.88 16.51 20.77
N GLU A 202 16.39 17.08 21.85
CA GLU A 202 17.82 17.41 21.97
C GLU A 202 18.65 16.13 22.17
N GLU A 203 18.09 15.14 22.85
CA GLU A 203 18.72 13.86 23.16
C GLU A 203 17.86 12.70 22.61
N ASP A 204 18.52 11.64 22.17
CA ASP A 204 17.87 10.35 21.87
C ASP A 204 17.64 9.63 23.21
N PHE A 205 16.38 9.57 23.66
CA PHE A 205 15.97 8.90 24.89
C PHE A 205 15.79 7.39 24.68
#